data_4612a7598f9e2f3079dc3f9a89acff32
#
_entry.id   4612a7598f9e2f3079dc3f9a89acff32
#
_cell.length_a   1.000
_cell.length_b   1.000
_cell.length_c   1.000
_cell.angle_alpha   90.00
_cell.angle_beta   90.00
_cell.angle_gamma   90.00
#
_symmetry.space_group_name_H-M   'P 1'
#
loop_
_entity.id
_entity.type
_entity.pdbx_description
1 polymer ?
#
loop_
_entity_poly.entity_id
_entity_poly.type
_entity_poly.pdbx_seq_one_letter_code
_entity_poly.pdbx_strand_id
1 'polypeptide(L)'
;ELKKTETIDVMDAVGSNIRVDTYDWEVKRVLPRINEEINEEWISDKTRYACDGLKNQRLDTPLIKNNGNFEEISWQDAYKKIKEKISITPPDKIVGLTGDMTNMETMFAVKNLFQKTLNSSYLDSRAKHTYINFENRSNYLFNSGIEGIEESDLILLIGTNPRFEATILNSRIRKTYLKNKTEIFSLEDVGDLTYPYKVLENNSKVIDKIIKNEHNLSNKIASAEKPIIILGQSILNSKNGAYIFEAVSYTHLTLPTNLS
;
A
#
# COMPACT_ATOMS: atom_id res chain seq x y z
N GLU A 1 11.94 2.52 33.09
CA GLU A 1 10.73 1.78 32.72
C GLU A 1 10.43 1.99 31.24
N LEU A 2 9.88 0.97 30.54
CA LEU A 2 9.50 1.09 29.14
C LEU A 2 8.24 1.95 28.99
N LYS A 3 8.32 2.98 28.14
CA LYS A 3 7.13 3.71 27.69
C LYS A 3 6.47 2.88 26.59
N LYS A 4 5.18 2.62 26.74
CA LYS A 4 4.36 1.81 25.84
C LYS A 4 3.42 2.73 25.08
N THR A 5 3.49 2.72 23.74
CA THR A 5 2.66 3.54 22.89
C THR A 5 1.90 2.65 21.91
N GLU A 6 0.58 2.72 21.92
CA GLU A 6 -0.28 2.04 20.98
C GLU A 6 -0.39 2.85 19.69
N THR A 7 -0.26 2.16 18.56
CA THR A 7 -0.33 2.78 17.23
C THR A 7 -0.69 1.74 16.17
N ILE A 8 -0.56 2.10 14.92
CA ILE A 8 -0.84 1.28 13.75
C ILE A 8 0.45 1.12 12.95
N ASP A 9 0.68 -0.07 12.42
CA ASP A 9 1.77 -0.35 11.49
C ASP A 9 1.58 0.42 10.17
N VAL A 10 2.67 0.96 9.67
CA VAL A 10 2.73 1.70 8.40
C VAL A 10 3.63 1.02 7.36
N MET A 11 4.13 -0.18 7.64
CA MET A 11 5.03 -0.91 6.76
C MET A 11 4.32 -1.59 5.60
N ASP A 12 3.01 -1.75 5.70
CA ASP A 12 2.12 -2.16 4.62
C ASP A 12 0.71 -1.54 4.79
N ALA A 13 -0.20 -1.84 3.86
CA ALA A 13 -1.54 -1.26 3.86
C ALA A 13 -2.57 -2.01 4.72
N VAL A 14 -2.18 -3.06 5.45
CA VAL A 14 -3.10 -3.84 6.28
C VAL A 14 -3.56 -3.02 7.49
N GLY A 15 -2.68 -2.17 8.03
CA GLY A 15 -2.98 -1.37 9.22
C GLY A 15 -2.96 -2.19 10.51
N SER A 16 -2.05 -3.16 10.62
CA SER A 16 -1.91 -4.00 11.81
C SER A 16 -1.78 -3.16 13.07
N ASN A 17 -2.54 -3.51 14.10
CA ASN A 17 -2.52 -2.83 15.38
C ASN A 17 -1.27 -3.25 16.18
N ILE A 18 -0.49 -2.28 16.61
CA ILE A 18 0.79 -2.52 17.27
C ILE A 18 0.95 -1.69 18.54
N ARG A 19 1.86 -2.17 19.39
CA ARG A 19 2.39 -1.42 20.53
C ARG A 19 3.89 -1.28 20.36
N VAL A 20 4.36 -0.06 20.43
CA VAL A 20 5.79 0.28 20.39
C VAL A 20 6.27 0.53 21.81
N ASP A 21 7.26 -0.23 22.24
CA ASP A 21 7.89 -0.08 23.54
C ASP A 21 9.22 0.69 23.36
N THR A 22 9.33 1.85 24.01
CA THR A 22 10.53 2.71 23.96
C THR A 22 11.16 2.83 25.34
N TYR A 23 12.48 3.00 25.33
CA TYR A 23 13.24 3.39 26.51
C TYR A 23 14.18 4.52 26.09
N ASP A 24 14.12 5.61 26.82
CA ASP A 24 14.81 6.83 26.43
C ASP A 24 14.36 7.26 25.01
N TRP A 25 15.27 7.55 24.12
CA TRP A 25 14.97 7.92 22.72
C TRP A 25 15.02 6.74 21.73
N GLU A 26 14.93 5.52 22.24
CA GLU A 26 15.15 4.31 21.46
C GLU A 26 13.93 3.40 21.45
N VAL A 27 13.52 2.94 20.26
CA VAL A 27 12.55 1.85 20.11
C VAL A 27 13.24 0.54 20.48
N LYS A 28 12.72 -0.15 21.51
CA LYS A 28 13.27 -1.42 21.98
C LYS A 28 12.60 -2.63 21.34
N ARG A 29 11.31 -2.53 21.04
CA ARG A 29 10.57 -3.58 20.36
C ARG A 29 9.23 -3.08 19.86
N VAL A 30 8.71 -3.80 18.85
CA VAL A 30 7.35 -3.67 18.34
C VAL A 30 6.61 -4.98 18.59
N LEU A 31 5.44 -4.92 19.20
CA LEU A 31 4.60 -6.07 19.54
C LEU A 31 3.21 -5.91 18.92
N PRO A 32 2.53 -7.01 18.55
CA PRO A 32 1.15 -6.93 18.15
C PRO A 32 0.25 -6.50 19.29
N ARG A 33 -0.84 -5.82 18.94
CA ARG A 33 -1.99 -5.58 19.79
C ARG A 33 -3.18 -6.27 19.16
N ILE A 34 -3.93 -7.02 19.93
CA ILE A 34 -5.06 -7.83 19.43
C ILE A 34 -6.10 -6.94 18.75
N ASN A 35 -6.42 -7.30 17.52
CA ASN A 35 -7.56 -6.76 16.78
C ASN A 35 -8.07 -7.85 15.83
N GLU A 36 -9.17 -8.49 16.19
CA GLU A 36 -9.74 -9.62 15.48
C GLU A 36 -10.16 -9.26 14.03
N GLU A 37 -10.60 -8.03 13.80
CA GLU A 37 -11.02 -7.55 12.48
C GLU A 37 -9.84 -7.34 11.53
N ILE A 38 -8.64 -7.04 12.04
CA ILE A 38 -7.47 -6.66 11.24
C ILE A 38 -6.39 -7.75 11.29
N ASN A 39 -5.61 -7.77 12.37
CA ASN A 39 -4.39 -8.57 12.46
C ASN A 39 -4.46 -9.74 13.46
N GLU A 40 -5.61 -9.96 14.10
CA GLU A 40 -5.71 -10.90 15.21
C GLU A 40 -4.61 -10.60 16.25
N GLU A 41 -3.77 -11.58 16.56
CA GLU A 41 -2.63 -11.45 17.50
C GLU A 41 -1.27 -11.38 16.77
N TRP A 42 -1.25 -11.19 15.46
CA TRP A 42 -0.08 -11.31 14.61
C TRP A 42 0.42 -9.98 14.06
N ILE A 43 1.70 -9.90 13.76
CA ILE A 43 2.33 -8.86 12.92
C ILE A 43 3.39 -9.50 12.04
N SER A 44 3.71 -8.86 10.93
CA SER A 44 4.77 -9.31 10.05
C SER A 44 6.16 -9.12 10.69
N ASP A 45 7.14 -9.91 10.26
CA ASP A 45 8.53 -9.73 10.67
C ASP A 45 9.08 -8.36 10.23
N LYS A 46 8.63 -7.87 9.08
CA LYS A 46 8.93 -6.52 8.61
C LYS A 46 8.52 -5.47 9.65
N THR A 47 7.30 -5.53 10.15
CA THR A 47 6.78 -4.66 11.20
C THR A 47 7.57 -4.80 12.50
N ARG A 48 7.92 -6.01 12.86
CA ARG A 48 8.60 -6.32 14.12
C ARG A 48 10.03 -5.80 14.17
N TYR A 49 10.76 -5.91 13.08
CA TYR A 49 12.22 -5.69 13.04
C TYR A 49 12.64 -4.42 12.30
N ALA A 50 11.77 -3.76 11.55
CA ALA A 50 12.11 -2.54 10.82
C ALA A 50 12.62 -1.41 11.73
N CYS A 51 12.25 -1.43 13.02
CA CYS A 51 12.70 -0.44 13.99
C CYS A 51 14.22 -0.40 14.20
N ASP A 52 14.96 -1.46 13.88
CA ASP A 52 16.42 -1.47 13.94
C ASP A 52 17.05 -0.46 12.97
N GLY A 53 16.39 -0.17 11.85
CA GLY A 53 16.82 0.85 10.90
C GLY A 53 16.73 2.29 11.44
N LEU A 54 15.99 2.53 12.50
CA LEU A 54 15.86 3.87 13.09
C LEU A 54 17.14 4.37 13.76
N LYS A 55 18.08 3.48 14.08
CA LYS A 55 19.32 3.80 14.79
C LYS A 55 20.52 3.97 13.86
N ASN A 56 20.45 3.45 12.63
CA ASN A 56 21.59 3.34 11.76
C ASN A 56 21.49 4.29 10.57
N GLN A 57 22.58 4.98 10.27
CA GLN A 57 22.72 5.83 9.07
C GLN A 57 21.59 6.88 8.94
N ARG A 58 21.16 7.45 10.06
CA ARG A 58 20.16 8.53 10.06
C ARG A 58 20.82 9.86 9.77
N LEU A 59 20.19 10.64 8.90
CA LEU A 59 20.58 12.02 8.65
C LEU A 59 19.90 12.89 9.73
N ASP A 60 20.68 13.45 10.63
CA ASP A 60 20.21 14.22 11.79
C ASP A 60 20.61 15.70 11.75
N THR A 61 21.55 16.05 10.87
CA THR A 61 22.01 17.41 10.64
C THR A 61 21.90 17.79 9.16
N PRO A 62 21.64 19.09 8.84
CA PRO A 62 21.68 19.54 7.45
C PRO A 62 23.07 19.45 6.87
N LEU A 63 23.16 19.06 5.61
CA LEU A 63 24.41 18.98 4.86
C LEU A 63 24.42 19.94 3.68
N ILE A 64 25.55 20.60 3.44
CA ILE A 64 25.82 21.34 2.21
C ILE A 64 26.92 20.65 1.42
N LYS A 65 26.79 20.64 0.09
CA LYS A 65 27.82 20.08 -0.78
C LYS A 65 28.73 21.20 -1.28
N ASN A 66 29.99 21.18 -0.84
CA ASN A 66 31.05 22.10 -1.25
C ASN A 66 32.18 21.32 -1.95
N ASN A 67 32.55 21.70 -3.16
CA ASN A 67 33.65 21.07 -3.92
C ASN A 67 33.59 19.53 -3.98
N GLY A 68 32.36 18.98 -4.03
CA GLY A 68 32.14 17.53 -4.09
C GLY A 68 31.98 16.83 -2.74
N ASN A 69 32.36 17.47 -1.63
CA ASN A 69 32.26 16.93 -0.27
C ASN A 69 31.03 17.48 0.47
N PHE A 70 30.43 16.63 1.33
CA PHE A 70 29.36 17.07 2.22
C PHE A 70 29.94 17.58 3.53
N GLU A 71 29.46 18.76 3.96
CA GLU A 71 29.82 19.44 5.20
C GLU A 71 28.57 19.70 6.02
N GLU A 72 28.63 19.52 7.34
CA GLU A 72 27.55 19.83 8.23
C GLU A 72 27.37 21.34 8.36
N ILE A 73 26.12 21.81 8.37
CA ILE A 73 25.77 23.22 8.59
C ILE A 73 24.66 23.35 9.61
N SER A 74 24.49 24.55 10.17
CA SER A 74 23.38 24.84 11.06
C SER A 74 22.04 24.88 10.31
N TRP A 75 20.93 24.61 11.00
CA TRP A 75 19.60 24.77 10.44
C TRP A 75 19.33 26.20 9.94
N GLN A 76 19.82 27.21 10.65
CA GLN A 76 19.71 28.61 10.25
C GLN A 76 20.40 28.87 8.90
N ASP A 77 21.62 28.37 8.73
CA ASP A 77 22.34 28.51 7.47
C ASP A 77 21.67 27.73 6.34
N ALA A 78 21.16 26.52 6.63
CA ALA A 78 20.39 25.75 5.67
C ALA A 78 19.17 26.52 5.17
N TYR A 79 18.35 27.08 6.07
CA TYR A 79 17.19 27.88 5.70
C TYR A 79 17.57 29.15 4.93
N LYS A 80 18.67 29.81 5.28
CA LYS A 80 19.18 30.97 4.54
C LYS A 80 19.54 30.59 3.11
N LYS A 81 20.28 29.51 2.94
CA LYS A 81 20.66 28.99 1.60
C LYS A 81 19.45 28.61 0.77
N ILE A 82 18.49 27.90 1.35
CA ILE A 82 17.24 27.53 0.68
C ILE A 82 16.48 28.78 0.24
N LYS A 83 16.30 29.77 1.12
CA LYS A 83 15.62 31.03 0.82
C LYS A 83 16.33 31.81 -0.31
N GLU A 84 17.65 31.93 -0.27
CA GLU A 84 18.44 32.54 -1.33
C GLU A 84 18.19 31.84 -2.69
N LYS A 85 18.21 30.49 -2.68
CA LYS A 85 17.99 29.72 -3.90
C LYS A 85 16.57 29.87 -4.47
N ILE A 86 15.56 29.81 -3.61
CA ILE A 86 14.16 29.98 -3.97
C ILE A 86 13.92 31.40 -4.55
N SER A 87 14.50 32.44 -3.95
CA SER A 87 14.26 33.84 -4.37
C SER A 87 14.75 34.15 -5.79
N ILE A 88 15.72 33.41 -6.31
CA ILE A 88 16.27 33.56 -7.66
C ILE A 88 15.74 32.55 -8.65
N THR A 89 14.92 31.57 -8.20
CA THR A 89 14.40 30.49 -9.04
C THR A 89 12.95 30.79 -9.42
N PRO A 90 12.60 30.81 -10.71
CA PRO A 90 11.20 30.98 -11.12
C PRO A 90 10.30 29.88 -10.55
N PRO A 91 9.04 30.19 -10.16
CA PRO A 91 8.13 29.23 -9.55
C PRO A 91 7.90 27.95 -10.39
N ASP A 92 7.88 28.06 -11.71
CA ASP A 92 7.74 26.96 -12.64
C ASP A 92 8.96 26.02 -12.73
N LYS A 93 10.05 26.37 -12.05
CA LYS A 93 11.27 25.57 -11.92
C LYS A 93 11.43 24.97 -10.52
N ILE A 94 10.46 25.15 -9.65
CA ILE A 94 10.48 24.61 -8.28
C ILE A 94 9.47 23.47 -8.19
N VAL A 95 9.95 22.27 -7.90
CA VAL A 95 9.14 21.04 -7.76
C VAL A 95 9.20 20.55 -6.33
N GLY A 96 8.05 20.19 -5.77
CA GLY A 96 7.93 19.56 -4.47
C GLY A 96 7.60 18.07 -4.60
N LEU A 97 8.35 17.23 -3.90
CA LEU A 97 8.08 15.80 -3.83
C LEU A 97 7.99 15.38 -2.37
N THR A 98 6.97 14.60 -2.04
CA THR A 98 6.84 13.93 -0.74
C THR A 98 6.84 12.42 -0.96
N GLY A 99 7.36 11.67 0.00
CA GLY A 99 7.37 10.20 -0.08
C GLY A 99 6.11 9.56 0.51
N ASP A 100 5.92 8.28 0.23
CA ASP A 100 4.76 7.50 0.67
C ASP A 100 4.65 7.39 2.21
N MET A 101 5.78 7.54 2.91
CA MET A 101 5.86 7.47 4.37
C MET A 101 5.73 8.85 5.05
N THR A 102 5.47 9.90 4.26
CA THR A 102 5.27 11.25 4.80
C THR A 102 3.89 11.37 5.45
N ASN A 103 3.82 11.89 6.67
CA ASN A 103 2.55 12.12 7.34
C ASN A 103 1.72 13.20 6.64
N MET A 104 0.41 13.19 6.88
CA MET A 104 -0.54 14.07 6.20
C MET A 104 -0.31 15.55 6.55
N GLU A 105 0.09 15.85 7.78
CA GLU A 105 0.41 17.20 8.23
C GLU A 105 1.57 17.80 7.44
N THR A 106 2.63 17.02 7.20
CA THR A 106 3.76 17.45 6.38
C THR A 106 3.34 17.64 4.92
N MET A 107 2.55 16.72 4.35
CA MET A 107 2.03 16.86 2.97
C MET A 107 1.19 18.12 2.83
N PHE A 108 0.34 18.42 3.81
CA PHE A 108 -0.48 19.64 3.84
C PHE A 108 0.38 20.90 3.96
N ALA A 109 1.42 20.89 4.81
CA ALA A 109 2.34 22.01 4.96
C ALA A 109 3.12 22.27 3.66
N VAL A 110 3.61 21.21 2.99
CA VAL A 110 4.29 21.31 1.69
C VAL A 110 3.34 21.88 0.65
N LYS A 111 2.10 21.39 0.57
CA LYS A 111 1.08 21.92 -0.34
C LYS A 111 0.85 23.41 -0.13
N ASN A 112 0.68 23.85 1.12
CA ASN A 112 0.47 25.26 1.41
C ASN A 112 1.69 26.13 1.06
N LEU A 113 2.89 25.65 1.39
CA LEU A 113 4.14 26.34 1.03
C LEU A 113 4.22 26.55 -0.50
N PHE A 114 4.02 25.49 -1.27
CA PHE A 114 4.16 25.55 -2.73
C PHE A 114 3.06 26.41 -3.37
N GLN A 115 1.81 26.15 -3.06
CA GLN A 115 0.68 26.82 -3.70
C GLN A 115 0.49 28.26 -3.24
N LYS A 116 0.65 28.56 -1.93
CA LYS A 116 0.35 29.87 -1.37
C LYS A 116 1.56 30.80 -1.26
N THR A 117 2.76 30.25 -1.05
CA THR A 117 3.96 31.07 -0.82
C THR A 117 4.87 31.12 -2.05
N LEU A 118 5.12 29.95 -2.67
CA LEU A 118 6.02 29.86 -3.81
C LEU A 118 5.31 30.03 -5.15
N ASN A 119 3.97 30.01 -5.19
CA ASN A 119 3.14 30.06 -6.39
C ASN A 119 3.54 28.99 -7.44
N SER A 120 3.96 27.82 -6.97
CA SER A 120 4.26 26.67 -7.82
C SER A 120 3.16 25.62 -7.71
N SER A 121 2.70 25.10 -8.83
CA SER A 121 1.75 24.00 -8.93
C SER A 121 2.41 22.62 -9.07
N TYR A 122 3.73 22.58 -9.16
CA TYR A 122 4.46 21.32 -9.39
C TYR A 122 4.69 20.58 -8.07
N LEU A 123 3.70 19.79 -7.70
CA LEU A 123 3.72 18.92 -6.51
C LEU A 123 3.36 17.50 -6.89
N ASP A 124 4.09 16.54 -6.37
CA ASP A 124 3.71 15.13 -6.43
C ASP A 124 4.08 14.41 -5.13
N SER A 125 3.33 13.35 -4.83
CA SER A 125 3.57 12.47 -3.67
C SER A 125 3.67 11.00 -4.07
N ARG A 126 3.59 10.69 -5.36
CA ARG A 126 3.56 9.32 -5.87
C ARG A 126 4.94 8.87 -6.29
N ALA A 127 5.40 7.76 -5.69
CA ALA A 127 6.63 7.11 -6.12
C ALA A 127 6.49 6.46 -7.51
N LYS A 128 5.27 6.01 -7.86
CA LYS A 128 4.93 5.40 -9.14
C LYS A 128 3.54 5.87 -9.59
N HIS A 129 3.34 5.91 -10.90
CA HIS A 129 2.01 6.18 -11.45
C HIS A 129 1.11 4.95 -11.23
N THR A 130 0.19 5.05 -10.30
CA THR A 130 -0.83 4.02 -10.04
C THR A 130 -2.17 4.55 -10.51
N TYR A 131 -2.84 3.79 -11.39
CA TYR A 131 -4.19 4.16 -11.80
C TYR A 131 -5.17 3.76 -10.71
N ILE A 132 -5.83 4.76 -10.13
CA ILE A 132 -6.99 4.59 -9.25
C ILE A 132 -7.94 5.75 -9.55
N ASN A 133 -9.22 5.45 -9.77
CA ASN A 133 -10.26 6.48 -9.83
C ASN A 133 -10.69 6.84 -8.41
N PHE A 134 -10.39 8.06 -7.97
CA PHE A 134 -10.70 8.57 -6.62
C PHE A 134 -12.11 9.13 -6.46
N GLU A 135 -12.91 9.16 -7.50
CA GLU A 135 -14.29 9.69 -7.45
C GLU A 135 -15.18 8.84 -6.53
N ASN A 136 -14.94 7.53 -6.50
CA ASN A 136 -15.64 6.62 -5.62
C ASN A 136 -14.70 6.06 -4.55
N ARG A 137 -15.09 6.21 -3.28
CA ARG A 137 -14.32 5.73 -2.15
C ARG A 137 -14.08 4.22 -2.17
N SER A 138 -15.01 3.44 -2.69
CA SER A 138 -14.87 1.98 -2.83
C SER A 138 -13.69 1.56 -3.70
N ASN A 139 -13.21 2.45 -4.58
CA ASN A 139 -12.12 2.15 -5.50
C ASN A 139 -10.74 2.04 -4.84
N TYR A 140 -10.58 2.54 -3.62
CA TYR A 140 -9.31 2.52 -2.89
C TYR A 140 -9.40 1.98 -1.46
N LEU A 141 -10.53 1.40 -1.11
CA LEU A 141 -10.71 0.67 0.14
C LEU A 141 -10.74 -0.84 -0.10
N PHE A 142 -10.36 -1.61 0.91
CA PHE A 142 -10.54 -3.05 0.92
C PHE A 142 -11.98 -3.35 1.34
N ASN A 143 -12.89 -3.46 0.35
CA ASN A 143 -14.34 -3.40 0.56
C ASN A 143 -14.91 -4.54 1.39
N SER A 144 -14.33 -5.75 1.31
CA SER A 144 -14.77 -6.89 2.11
C SER A 144 -14.39 -6.77 3.60
N GLY A 145 -13.53 -5.80 3.96
CA GLY A 145 -12.79 -5.85 5.22
C GLY A 145 -11.76 -6.97 5.25
N ILE A 146 -10.79 -6.88 6.16
CA ILE A 146 -9.75 -7.92 6.28
C ILE A 146 -10.35 -9.23 6.80
N GLU A 147 -11.26 -9.16 7.75
CA GLU A 147 -12.00 -10.32 8.29
C GLU A 147 -12.90 -10.99 7.25
N GLY A 148 -13.49 -10.22 6.32
CA GLY A 148 -14.37 -10.74 5.29
C GLY A 148 -13.70 -11.73 4.35
N ILE A 149 -12.38 -11.77 4.29
CA ILE A 149 -11.64 -12.81 3.55
C ILE A 149 -12.00 -14.21 4.06
N GLU A 150 -12.27 -14.36 5.34
CA GLU A 150 -12.55 -15.66 5.95
C GLU A 150 -13.91 -16.25 5.52
N GLU A 151 -14.76 -15.43 4.95
CA GLU A 151 -16.06 -15.83 4.43
C GLU A 151 -16.06 -16.11 2.92
N SER A 152 -14.94 -15.80 2.22
CA SER A 152 -14.86 -15.94 0.78
C SER A 152 -14.83 -17.42 0.33
N ASP A 153 -15.51 -17.71 -0.75
CA ASP A 153 -15.55 -19.01 -1.42
C ASP A 153 -14.68 -19.07 -2.67
N LEU A 154 -14.31 -17.90 -3.21
CA LEU A 154 -13.38 -17.76 -4.33
C LEU A 154 -12.50 -16.51 -4.15
N ILE A 155 -11.19 -16.64 -4.37
CA ILE A 155 -10.25 -15.52 -4.35
C ILE A 155 -9.47 -15.48 -5.66
N LEU A 156 -9.42 -14.31 -6.30
CA LEU A 156 -8.61 -14.05 -7.49
C LEU A 156 -7.56 -12.97 -7.19
N LEU A 157 -6.28 -13.34 -7.32
CA LEU A 157 -5.14 -12.44 -7.14
C LEU A 157 -4.68 -11.92 -8.51
N ILE A 158 -4.56 -10.61 -8.67
CA ILE A 158 -4.12 -9.98 -9.91
C ILE A 158 -3.00 -8.99 -9.61
N GLY A 159 -1.78 -9.28 -10.04
CA GLY A 159 -0.63 -8.39 -9.89
C GLY A 159 -0.23 -8.12 -8.44
N THR A 160 -0.39 -9.10 -7.56
CA THR A 160 0.00 -9.02 -6.16
C THR A 160 0.62 -10.31 -5.66
N ASN A 161 1.62 -10.16 -4.79
CA ASN A 161 2.12 -11.25 -3.95
C ASN A 161 1.81 -10.90 -2.49
N PRO A 162 0.67 -11.35 -1.95
CA PRO A 162 0.25 -10.97 -0.61
C PRO A 162 1.20 -11.44 0.49
N ARG A 163 2.02 -12.47 0.25
CA ARG A 163 3.01 -12.94 1.22
C ARG A 163 4.06 -11.88 1.53
N PHE A 164 4.47 -11.10 0.53
CA PHE A 164 5.49 -10.04 0.70
C PHE A 164 4.88 -8.65 0.86
N GLU A 165 3.76 -8.38 0.19
CA GLU A 165 3.15 -7.05 0.19
C GLU A 165 2.24 -6.80 1.39
N ALA A 166 1.53 -7.86 1.86
CA ALA A 166 0.55 -7.78 2.93
C ALA A 166 0.50 -9.11 3.71
N THR A 167 1.54 -9.40 4.49
CA THR A 167 1.76 -10.71 5.11
C THR A 167 0.59 -11.18 5.99
N ILE A 168 -0.03 -10.27 6.72
CA ILE A 168 -1.19 -10.60 7.57
C ILE A 168 -2.43 -10.93 6.72
N LEU A 169 -2.64 -10.23 5.61
CA LEU A 169 -3.66 -10.58 4.63
C LEU A 169 -3.42 -11.99 4.07
N ASN A 170 -2.17 -12.31 3.73
CA ASN A 170 -1.79 -13.65 3.29
C ASN A 170 -2.11 -14.74 4.32
N SER A 171 -1.88 -14.45 5.60
CA SER A 171 -2.26 -15.34 6.71
C SER A 171 -3.76 -15.61 6.75
N ARG A 172 -4.59 -14.58 6.55
CA ARG A 172 -6.05 -14.71 6.48
C ARG A 172 -6.48 -15.57 5.28
N ILE A 173 -5.91 -15.35 4.11
CA ILE A 173 -6.16 -16.17 2.93
C ILE A 173 -5.78 -17.63 3.19
N ARG A 174 -4.63 -17.87 3.83
CA ARG A 174 -4.22 -19.23 4.22
C ARG A 174 -5.21 -19.87 5.20
N LYS A 175 -5.66 -19.13 6.20
CA LYS A 175 -6.64 -19.59 7.19
C LYS A 175 -7.96 -19.99 6.50
N THR A 176 -8.44 -19.17 5.58
CA THR A 176 -9.63 -19.43 4.77
C THR A 176 -9.49 -20.70 3.93
N TYR A 177 -8.37 -20.85 3.23
CA TYR A 177 -8.08 -22.06 2.47
C TYR A 177 -8.09 -23.32 3.36
N LEU A 178 -7.47 -23.27 4.53
CA LEU A 178 -7.40 -24.40 5.43
C LEU A 178 -8.77 -24.80 5.98
N LYS A 179 -9.60 -23.81 6.32
CA LYS A 179 -10.93 -24.00 6.92
C LYS A 179 -11.98 -24.38 5.89
N ASN A 180 -12.08 -23.62 4.80
CA ASN A 180 -13.20 -23.68 3.87
C ASN A 180 -12.82 -24.34 2.52
N LYS A 181 -11.53 -24.61 2.28
CA LYS A 181 -11.01 -25.08 0.99
C LYS A 181 -11.33 -24.10 -0.16
N THR A 182 -11.39 -22.82 0.14
CA THR A 182 -11.65 -21.74 -0.81
C THR A 182 -10.77 -21.89 -2.06
N GLU A 183 -11.36 -21.80 -3.23
CA GLU A 183 -10.58 -21.84 -4.48
C GLU A 183 -9.82 -20.51 -4.66
N ILE A 184 -8.51 -20.62 -4.85
CA ILE A 184 -7.64 -19.46 -5.03
C ILE A 184 -7.02 -19.51 -6.42
N PHE A 185 -7.14 -18.41 -7.14
CA PHE A 185 -6.57 -18.21 -8.46
C PHE A 185 -5.60 -17.04 -8.46
N SER A 186 -4.57 -17.11 -9.28
CA SER A 186 -3.67 -15.99 -9.54
C SER A 186 -3.49 -15.83 -11.05
N LEU A 187 -3.45 -14.58 -11.52
CA LEU A 187 -3.19 -14.28 -12.92
C LEU A 187 -1.82 -14.79 -13.35
N GLU A 188 -0.84 -14.70 -12.45
CA GLU A 188 0.55 -15.06 -12.69
C GLU A 188 1.08 -15.99 -11.59
N ASP A 189 2.18 -16.69 -11.87
CA ASP A 189 2.89 -17.44 -10.84
C ASP A 189 3.65 -16.46 -9.94
N VAL A 190 3.22 -16.37 -8.69
CA VAL A 190 3.81 -15.49 -7.66
C VAL A 190 4.69 -16.25 -6.67
N GLY A 191 4.95 -17.53 -6.93
CA GLY A 191 5.75 -18.41 -6.09
C GLY A 191 5.00 -18.97 -4.89
N ASP A 192 5.71 -19.31 -3.82
CA ASP A 192 5.12 -19.94 -2.63
C ASP A 192 4.34 -18.93 -1.78
N LEU A 193 3.02 -19.06 -1.75
CA LEU A 193 2.11 -18.30 -0.89
C LEU A 193 1.78 -19.02 0.43
N THR A 194 2.36 -20.20 0.67
CA THR A 194 2.07 -21.09 1.82
C THR A 194 0.72 -21.81 1.75
N TYR A 195 0.03 -21.71 0.64
CA TYR A 195 -1.19 -22.44 0.27
C TYR A 195 -1.23 -22.66 -1.26
N PRO A 196 -1.91 -23.69 -1.75
CA PRO A 196 -2.02 -23.90 -3.19
C PRO A 196 -2.97 -22.90 -3.83
N TYR A 197 -2.64 -22.50 -5.04
CA TYR A 197 -3.47 -21.68 -5.91
C TYR A 197 -3.33 -22.15 -7.37
N LYS A 198 -4.29 -21.79 -8.20
CA LYS A 198 -4.30 -22.11 -9.62
C LYS A 198 -3.82 -20.90 -10.42
N VAL A 199 -2.72 -21.08 -11.14
CA VAL A 199 -2.22 -20.04 -12.05
C VAL A 199 -3.07 -20.03 -13.31
N LEU A 200 -3.53 -18.84 -13.70
CA LEU A 200 -4.15 -18.59 -14.98
C LEU A 200 -3.07 -18.39 -16.06
N GLU A 201 -3.46 -18.08 -17.28
CA GLU A 201 -2.48 -17.71 -18.29
C GLU A 201 -1.90 -16.33 -17.97
N ASN A 202 -0.57 -16.20 -17.84
CA ASN A 202 0.12 -14.94 -17.55
C ASN A 202 0.04 -13.98 -18.76
N ASN A 203 -1.19 -13.53 -19.06
CA ASN A 203 -1.40 -12.58 -20.13
C ASN A 203 -2.72 -11.81 -19.90
N SER A 204 -2.72 -10.50 -20.22
CA SER A 204 -3.88 -9.63 -20.05
C SER A 204 -5.13 -10.08 -20.84
N LYS A 205 -4.97 -10.88 -21.90
CA LYS A 205 -6.08 -11.42 -22.69
C LYS A 205 -6.97 -12.39 -21.90
N VAL A 206 -6.45 -12.98 -20.81
CA VAL A 206 -7.27 -13.81 -19.92
C VAL A 206 -8.33 -12.98 -19.23
N ILE A 207 -7.99 -11.76 -18.82
CA ILE A 207 -8.95 -10.82 -18.21
C ILE A 207 -10.06 -10.50 -19.22
N ASP A 208 -9.71 -10.24 -20.48
CA ASP A 208 -10.70 -10.02 -21.55
C ASP A 208 -11.64 -11.22 -21.73
N LYS A 209 -11.09 -12.44 -21.72
CA LYS A 209 -11.89 -13.68 -21.81
C LYS A 209 -12.82 -13.83 -20.60
N ILE A 210 -12.34 -13.50 -19.40
CA ILE A 210 -13.16 -13.57 -18.18
C ILE A 210 -14.33 -12.59 -18.28
N ILE A 211 -14.10 -11.35 -18.70
CA ILE A 211 -15.12 -10.32 -18.86
C ILE A 211 -16.15 -10.72 -19.92
N LYS A 212 -15.71 -11.32 -21.03
CA LYS A 212 -16.59 -11.77 -22.12
C LYS A 212 -17.30 -13.09 -21.85
N ASN A 213 -17.15 -13.68 -20.67
CA ASN A 213 -17.64 -15.00 -20.32
C ASN A 213 -17.11 -16.14 -21.22
N GLU A 214 -15.92 -15.99 -21.77
CA GLU A 214 -15.24 -16.96 -22.63
C GLU A 214 -14.22 -17.83 -21.86
N HIS A 215 -14.11 -17.64 -20.54
CA HIS A 215 -13.21 -18.40 -19.67
C HIS A 215 -13.98 -19.17 -18.59
N ASN A 216 -13.54 -20.37 -18.25
CA ASN A 216 -14.20 -21.21 -17.23
C ASN A 216 -14.32 -20.51 -15.84
N LEU A 217 -13.39 -19.61 -15.53
CA LEU A 217 -13.41 -18.85 -14.28
C LEU A 217 -14.59 -17.87 -14.21
N SER A 218 -15.09 -17.38 -15.35
CA SER A 218 -16.25 -16.48 -15.40
C SER A 218 -17.47 -17.09 -14.75
N ASN A 219 -17.77 -18.36 -15.09
CA ASN A 219 -18.88 -19.08 -14.49
C ASN A 219 -18.67 -19.32 -12.99
N LYS A 220 -17.43 -19.58 -12.57
CA LYS A 220 -17.11 -19.75 -11.15
C LYS A 220 -17.31 -18.46 -10.36
N ILE A 221 -16.85 -17.33 -10.89
CA ILE A 221 -17.03 -16.02 -10.27
C ILE A 221 -18.54 -15.70 -10.18
N ALA A 222 -19.29 -15.94 -11.25
CA ALA A 222 -20.72 -15.67 -11.29
C ALA A 222 -21.55 -16.58 -10.36
N SER A 223 -21.08 -17.78 -10.06
CA SER A 223 -21.73 -18.74 -9.15
C SER A 223 -21.25 -18.64 -7.70
N ALA A 224 -20.16 -17.95 -7.45
CA ALA A 224 -19.63 -17.76 -6.10
C ALA A 224 -20.55 -16.84 -5.30
N GLU A 225 -20.76 -17.16 -4.02
CA GLU A 225 -21.58 -16.37 -3.12
C GLU A 225 -20.82 -15.13 -2.59
N LYS A 226 -19.52 -15.29 -2.32
CA LYS A 226 -18.65 -14.25 -1.76
C LYS A 226 -17.28 -14.21 -2.45
N PRO A 227 -17.25 -13.94 -3.76
CA PRO A 227 -15.99 -13.84 -4.48
C PRO A 227 -15.21 -12.58 -4.08
N ILE A 228 -13.89 -12.70 -3.97
CA ILE A 228 -12.98 -11.58 -3.72
C ILE A 228 -11.97 -11.49 -4.85
N ILE A 229 -11.79 -10.28 -5.40
CA ILE A 229 -10.73 -9.97 -6.36
C ILE A 229 -9.77 -8.97 -5.71
N ILE A 230 -8.50 -9.33 -5.62
CA ILE A 230 -7.45 -8.50 -5.03
C ILE A 230 -6.56 -7.97 -6.15
N LEU A 231 -6.57 -6.66 -6.36
CA LEU A 231 -5.72 -5.96 -7.31
C LEU A 231 -4.48 -5.44 -6.61
N GLY A 232 -3.31 -5.86 -7.09
CA GLY A 232 -2.03 -5.37 -6.59
C GLY A 232 -1.54 -4.13 -7.32
N GLN A 233 -0.61 -3.44 -6.69
CA GLN A 233 -0.03 -2.22 -7.23
C GLN A 233 0.74 -2.47 -8.54
N SER A 234 1.32 -3.65 -8.74
CA SER A 234 2.10 -3.96 -9.94
C SER A 234 1.24 -3.89 -11.21
N ILE A 235 0.01 -4.40 -11.16
CA ILE A 235 -0.90 -4.36 -12.31
C ILE A 235 -1.47 -2.96 -12.51
N LEU A 236 -1.80 -2.23 -11.43
CA LEU A 236 -2.31 -0.87 -11.48
C LEU A 236 -1.28 0.14 -12.00
N ASN A 237 0.02 -0.16 -11.86
CA ASN A 237 1.13 0.61 -12.43
C ASN A 237 1.42 0.27 -13.91
N SER A 238 0.80 -0.79 -14.44
CA SER A 238 1.01 -1.21 -15.82
C SER A 238 0.31 -0.30 -16.82
N LYS A 239 0.70 -0.39 -18.10
CA LYS A 239 0.02 0.36 -19.19
C LYS A 239 -1.47 0.02 -19.30
N ASN A 240 -1.86 -1.19 -18.89
CA ASN A 240 -3.24 -1.67 -18.93
C ASN A 240 -3.96 -1.50 -17.57
N GLY A 241 -3.33 -0.82 -16.60
CA GLY A 241 -3.85 -0.70 -15.24
C GLY A 241 -5.25 -0.09 -15.18
N ALA A 242 -5.49 0.98 -15.94
CA ALA A 242 -6.80 1.61 -16.04
C ALA A 242 -7.88 0.63 -16.53
N TYR A 243 -7.59 -0.06 -17.63
CA TYR A 243 -8.53 -1.03 -18.21
C TYR A 243 -8.86 -2.17 -17.25
N ILE A 244 -7.84 -2.74 -16.60
CA ILE A 244 -8.02 -3.84 -15.64
C ILE A 244 -8.83 -3.38 -14.43
N PHE A 245 -8.53 -2.19 -13.92
CA PHE A 245 -9.26 -1.60 -12.81
C PHE A 245 -10.75 -1.42 -13.13
N GLU A 246 -11.07 -0.82 -14.27
CA GLU A 246 -12.45 -0.62 -14.73
C GLU A 246 -13.17 -1.94 -14.97
N ALA A 247 -12.50 -2.90 -15.60
CA ALA A 247 -13.03 -4.24 -15.85
C ALA A 247 -13.43 -4.97 -14.58
N VAL A 248 -12.57 -4.94 -13.55
CA VAL A 248 -12.85 -5.56 -12.25
C VAL A 248 -13.96 -4.81 -11.53
N SER A 249 -13.94 -3.48 -11.53
CA SER A 249 -15.00 -2.66 -10.92
C SER A 249 -16.37 -2.93 -11.55
N TYR A 250 -16.42 -3.06 -12.87
CA TYR A 250 -17.65 -3.39 -13.59
C TYR A 250 -18.17 -4.78 -13.26
N THR A 251 -17.29 -5.77 -13.16
CA THR A 251 -17.65 -7.15 -12.82
C THR A 251 -18.29 -7.25 -11.42
N HIS A 252 -17.80 -6.46 -10.46
CA HIS A 252 -18.39 -6.39 -9.13
C HIS A 252 -19.74 -5.66 -9.07
N LEU A 253 -19.95 -4.67 -9.93
CA LEU A 253 -21.21 -3.90 -9.98
C LEU A 253 -22.34 -4.63 -10.72
N THR A 254 -22.00 -5.63 -11.55
CA THR A 254 -22.99 -6.38 -12.36
C THR A 254 -23.35 -7.75 -11.78
N LEU A 255 -22.68 -8.21 -10.72
CA LEU A 255 -23.15 -9.37 -9.97
C LEU A 255 -24.46 -8.98 -9.29
N PRO A 256 -25.56 -9.74 -9.45
CA PRO A 256 -26.81 -9.45 -8.82
C PRO A 256 -26.61 -9.47 -7.31
N THR A 257 -26.59 -8.31 -6.69
CA THR A 257 -26.80 -8.19 -5.25
C THR A 257 -28.21 -8.67 -4.99
N ASN A 258 -28.36 -9.94 -4.68
CA ASN A 258 -29.60 -10.43 -4.06
C ASN A 258 -29.69 -9.78 -2.68
N LEU A 259 -30.15 -8.53 -2.67
CA LEU A 259 -30.68 -7.87 -1.51
C LEU A 259 -32.10 -8.42 -1.32
N SER A 260 -32.22 -9.45 -0.49
CA SER A 260 -33.48 -9.81 0.16
C SER A 260 -33.39 -9.46 1.63
#